data_dc1c31927cffafaf631b1239138e6937
#
_entry.id   dc1c31927cffafaf631b1239138e6937
#
_cell.length_a   1.000
_cell.length_b   1.000
_cell.length_c   1.000
_cell.angle_alpha   90.00
_cell.angle_beta   90.00
_cell.angle_gamma   90.00
#
_symmetry.space_group_name_H-M   'P 1'
#
loop_
_entity.id
_entity.type
_entity.pdbx_description
1 polymer ?
#
loop_
_entity_poly.entity_id
_entity_poly.type
_entity_poly.pdbx_seq_one_letter_code
_entity_poly.pdbx_strand_id
1 'polypeptide(L)'
;MLDADTPANTERPAMNLNRITTFASKAVTATEAFGYEKLLRPLLFRKDPEVIHDQMMSTLSRSGNLLGDFGSQISTRMPILRIPDAPVTAGAVRFRHPVLLAAGLDKSAEAAQMWSAAGFSGAELGTFTPRPQPGNPSPRMFRLPKDKALINRMGFNNPGVD
;
A
#
# COMPACT_ATOMS: atom_id res chain seq x y z
N MET A 1 -18.89 28.28 -64.46
CA MET A 1 -19.90 27.78 -63.55
C MET A 1 -19.09 27.34 -62.35
N LEU A 2 -19.26 28.08 -61.27
CA LEU A 2 -18.36 28.08 -60.13
C LEU A 2 -18.66 26.87 -59.19
N ASP A 3 -17.69 26.01 -58.97
CA ASP A 3 -17.79 25.00 -57.95
C ASP A 3 -17.40 25.61 -56.62
N ALA A 4 -18.32 25.49 -55.69
CA ALA A 4 -18.23 26.05 -54.33
C ALA A 4 -17.26 25.26 -53.46
N ASP A 5 -16.37 25.99 -52.83
CA ASP A 5 -15.48 25.55 -51.74
C ASP A 5 -16.24 24.84 -50.62
N THR A 6 -15.86 23.60 -50.35
CA THR A 6 -16.23 22.89 -49.13
C THR A 6 -15.22 23.28 -48.07
N PRO A 7 -15.60 23.90 -46.94
CA PRO A 7 -14.64 24.22 -45.91
C PRO A 7 -14.12 22.92 -45.24
N ALA A 8 -12.80 22.80 -45.19
CA ALA A 8 -12.12 21.74 -44.50
C ALA A 8 -12.54 21.74 -43.00
N ASN A 9 -13.21 20.68 -42.59
CA ASN A 9 -13.57 20.42 -41.22
C ASN A 9 -12.27 20.12 -40.42
N THR A 10 -11.68 21.15 -39.80
CA THR A 10 -10.59 21.00 -38.87
C THR A 10 -11.14 20.47 -37.54
N GLU A 11 -11.41 19.19 -37.48
CA GLU A 11 -11.65 18.51 -36.19
C GLU A 11 -10.41 18.65 -35.30
N ARG A 12 -10.55 19.45 -34.25
CA ARG A 12 -9.55 19.48 -33.18
C ARG A 12 -9.47 18.07 -32.62
N PRO A 13 -8.26 17.47 -32.47
CA PRO A 13 -8.14 16.14 -31.92
C PRO A 13 -8.76 16.12 -30.53
N ALA A 14 -9.76 15.29 -30.33
CA ALA A 14 -10.41 15.10 -29.03
C ALA A 14 -9.35 14.75 -27.99
N MET A 15 -9.29 15.56 -26.96
CA MET A 15 -8.33 15.40 -25.87
C MET A 15 -8.56 14.04 -25.19
N ASN A 16 -7.62 13.12 -25.34
CA ASN A 16 -7.74 11.76 -24.83
C ASN A 16 -7.61 11.77 -23.28
N LEU A 17 -8.76 11.82 -22.61
CA LEU A 17 -8.88 11.83 -21.15
C LEU A 17 -8.06 10.72 -20.46
N ASN A 18 -7.96 9.54 -21.11
CA ASN A 18 -7.15 8.44 -20.55
C ASN A 18 -5.66 8.76 -20.51
N ARG A 19 -5.14 9.53 -21.48
CA ARG A 19 -3.73 9.96 -21.46
C ARG A 19 -3.48 11.00 -20.38
N ILE A 20 -4.43 11.90 -20.12
CA ILE A 20 -4.31 12.92 -19.07
C ILE A 20 -4.38 12.28 -17.69
N THR A 21 -5.31 11.37 -17.44
CA THR A 21 -5.40 10.66 -16.17
C THR A 21 -4.17 9.79 -15.89
N THR A 22 -3.63 9.12 -16.92
CA THR A 22 -2.39 8.34 -16.79
C THR A 22 -1.19 9.23 -16.52
N PHE A 23 -1.10 10.41 -17.16
CA PHE A 23 0.00 11.35 -16.91
C PHE A 23 -0.09 11.95 -15.50
N ALA A 24 -1.28 12.37 -15.08
CA ALA A 24 -1.51 12.92 -13.75
C ALA A 24 -1.21 11.88 -12.66
N SER A 25 -1.64 10.63 -12.80
CA SER A 25 -1.34 9.56 -11.84
C SER A 25 0.17 9.30 -11.74
N LYS A 26 0.90 9.24 -12.85
CA LYS A 26 2.37 9.09 -12.86
C LYS A 26 3.07 10.26 -12.19
N ALA A 27 2.62 11.48 -12.42
CA ALA A 27 3.21 12.67 -11.81
C ALA A 27 3.02 12.68 -10.28
N VAL A 28 1.82 12.34 -9.80
CA VAL A 28 1.53 12.23 -8.36
C VAL A 28 2.40 11.14 -7.72
N THR A 29 2.44 9.95 -8.30
CA THR A 29 3.28 8.85 -7.79
C THR A 29 4.77 9.23 -7.74
N ALA A 30 5.26 9.94 -8.75
CA ALA A 30 6.65 10.42 -8.77
C ALA A 30 6.93 11.45 -7.66
N THR A 31 5.98 12.35 -7.40
CA THR A 31 6.11 13.38 -6.35
C THR A 31 6.08 12.74 -4.96
N GLU A 32 5.18 11.77 -4.74
CA GLU A 32 5.10 11.00 -3.49
C GLU A 32 6.38 10.19 -3.25
N ALA A 33 6.87 9.50 -4.27
CA ALA A 33 8.12 8.75 -4.20
C ALA A 33 9.32 9.66 -3.89
N PHE A 34 9.40 10.83 -4.53
CA PHE A 34 10.44 11.82 -4.25
C PHE A 34 10.37 12.33 -2.81
N GLY A 35 9.18 12.70 -2.33
CA GLY A 35 8.98 13.15 -0.95
C GLY A 35 9.39 12.07 0.06
N TYR A 36 8.99 10.83 -0.18
CA TYR A 36 9.43 9.72 0.65
C TYR A 36 10.95 9.52 0.63
N GLU A 37 11.54 9.37 -0.55
CA GLU A 37 12.97 9.05 -0.68
C GLU A 37 13.91 10.15 -0.18
N LYS A 38 13.56 11.40 -0.42
CA LYS A 38 14.44 12.54 -0.13
C LYS A 38 14.23 13.17 1.24
N LEU A 39 13.01 13.13 1.75
CA LEU A 39 12.66 13.78 3.01
C LEU A 39 12.34 12.78 4.12
N LEU A 40 11.42 11.88 3.90
CA LEU A 40 10.91 11.03 4.97
C LEU A 40 11.86 9.85 5.28
N ARG A 41 12.33 9.15 4.26
CA ARG A 41 13.21 8.00 4.41
C ARG A 41 14.49 8.30 5.19
N PRO A 42 15.25 9.39 4.94
CA PRO A 42 16.45 9.71 5.71
C PRO A 42 16.18 9.93 7.19
N LEU A 43 15.02 10.48 7.55
CA LEU A 43 14.61 10.67 8.94
C LEU A 43 14.22 9.35 9.60
N LEU A 44 13.41 8.54 8.92
CA LEU A 44 12.98 7.24 9.43
C LEU A 44 14.15 6.27 9.59
N PHE A 45 15.14 6.33 8.70
CA PHE A 45 16.28 5.41 8.71
C PHE A 45 17.31 5.71 9.81
N ARG A 46 17.19 6.85 10.51
CA ARG A 46 17.99 7.15 11.71
C ARG A 46 17.56 6.38 12.94
N LYS A 47 16.32 5.88 12.95
CA LYS A 47 15.76 5.12 14.05
C LYS A 47 15.84 3.62 13.77
N ASP A 48 15.80 2.83 14.83
CA ASP A 48 15.70 1.37 14.72
C ASP A 48 14.50 0.97 13.87
N PRO A 49 14.65 -0.03 12.97
CA PRO A 49 13.56 -0.44 12.06
C PRO A 49 12.33 -0.99 12.80
N GLU A 50 12.52 -1.70 13.92
CA GLU A 50 11.42 -2.25 14.69
C GLU A 50 10.62 -1.14 15.38
N VAL A 51 11.30 -0.14 15.94
CA VAL A 51 10.64 1.05 16.53
C VAL A 51 9.79 1.79 15.50
N ILE A 52 10.30 1.96 14.27
CA ILE A 52 9.53 2.61 13.20
C ILE A 52 8.34 1.76 12.79
N HIS A 53 8.51 0.45 12.69
CA HIS A 53 7.42 -0.48 12.41
C HIS A 53 6.30 -0.34 13.44
N ASP A 54 6.61 -0.40 14.72
CA ASP A 54 5.62 -0.32 15.80
C ASP A 54 4.90 1.02 15.85
N GLN A 55 5.64 2.13 15.63
CA GLN A 55 5.05 3.46 15.52
C GLN A 55 4.09 3.56 14.32
N MET A 56 4.46 2.99 13.19
CA MET A 56 3.61 2.97 11.99
C MET A 56 2.36 2.12 12.22
N MET A 57 2.50 0.91 12.77
CA MET A 57 1.37 0.01 13.05
C MET A 57 0.40 0.64 14.05
N SER A 58 0.90 1.24 15.13
CA SER A 58 0.07 1.98 16.09
C SER A 58 -0.69 3.16 15.44
N THR A 59 -0.04 3.86 14.52
CA THR A 59 -0.69 4.98 13.79
C THR A 59 -1.78 4.46 12.86
N LEU A 60 -1.52 3.40 12.12
CA LEU A 60 -2.48 2.78 11.22
C LEU A 60 -3.68 2.20 11.97
N SER A 61 -3.44 1.54 13.09
CA SER A 61 -4.49 1.01 13.97
C SER A 61 -5.43 2.12 14.47
N ARG A 62 -4.86 3.21 14.99
CA ARG A 62 -5.64 4.38 15.44
C ARG A 62 -6.42 5.03 14.30
N SER A 63 -5.80 5.14 13.12
CA SER A 63 -6.45 5.72 11.94
C SER A 63 -7.59 4.81 11.45
N GLY A 64 -7.40 3.49 11.48
CA GLY A 64 -8.44 2.52 11.15
C GLY A 64 -9.66 2.63 12.05
N ASN A 65 -9.44 2.77 13.35
CA ASN A 65 -10.50 2.94 14.33
C ASN A 65 -11.26 4.26 14.18
N LEU A 66 -10.56 5.34 13.78
CA LEU A 66 -11.18 6.67 13.56
C LEU A 66 -11.95 6.75 12.24
N LEU A 67 -11.40 6.13 11.19
CA LEU A 67 -11.95 6.23 9.84
C LEU A 67 -12.99 5.16 9.56
N GLY A 68 -12.94 4.00 10.26
CA GLY A 68 -13.87 2.90 10.09
C GLY A 68 -14.18 2.60 8.62
N ASP A 69 -15.46 2.42 8.30
CA ASP A 69 -15.93 2.18 6.93
C ASP A 69 -15.70 3.35 5.98
N PHE A 70 -15.53 4.58 6.50
CA PHE A 70 -15.27 5.78 5.71
C PHE A 70 -13.88 5.72 5.03
N GLY A 71 -12.87 5.17 5.71
CA GLY A 71 -11.55 4.96 5.14
C GLY A 71 -11.56 4.02 3.93
N SER A 72 -12.34 2.95 3.99
CA SER A 72 -12.51 2.01 2.87
C SER A 72 -13.19 2.65 1.66
N GLN A 73 -14.18 3.52 1.89
CA GLN A 73 -14.87 4.25 0.83
C GLN A 73 -13.99 5.30 0.16
N ILE A 74 -13.13 5.99 0.92
CA ILE A 74 -12.17 6.94 0.34
C ILE A 74 -11.17 6.22 -0.55
N SER A 75 -10.60 5.11 -0.08
CA SER A 75 -9.59 4.36 -0.84
C SER A 75 -10.15 3.82 -2.18
N THR A 76 -11.39 3.38 -2.20
CA THR A 76 -12.04 2.91 -3.43
C THR A 76 -12.29 4.03 -4.45
N ARG A 77 -12.33 5.30 -3.99
CA ARG A 77 -12.57 6.48 -4.85
C ARG A 77 -11.28 7.19 -5.27
N MET A 78 -10.16 6.97 -4.57
CA MET A 78 -8.87 7.59 -4.91
C MET A 78 -8.17 6.80 -6.02
N PRO A 79 -8.00 7.36 -7.23
CA PRO A 79 -7.41 6.63 -8.36
C PRO A 79 -5.96 6.19 -8.14
N ILE A 80 -5.25 6.83 -7.21
CA ILE A 80 -3.84 6.55 -6.88
C ILE A 80 -3.67 5.22 -6.15
N LEU A 81 -4.64 4.86 -5.30
CA LEU A 81 -4.63 3.64 -4.49
C LEU A 81 -5.44 2.51 -5.12
N ARG A 82 -6.03 2.75 -6.30
CA ARG A 82 -6.89 1.77 -6.94
C ARG A 82 -6.09 0.77 -7.75
N ILE A 83 -5.96 -0.44 -7.22
CA ILE A 83 -5.50 -1.59 -8.00
C ILE A 83 -6.67 -2.07 -8.87
N PRO A 84 -6.48 -2.22 -10.20
CA PRO A 84 -7.53 -2.70 -11.10
C PRO A 84 -8.04 -4.07 -10.68
N ASP A 85 -9.34 -4.29 -10.84
CA ASP A 85 -9.94 -5.60 -10.58
C ASP A 85 -9.39 -6.63 -11.59
N ALA A 86 -8.83 -7.69 -11.06
CA ALA A 86 -8.33 -8.86 -11.80
C ALA A 86 -8.63 -10.10 -10.94
N PRO A 87 -9.89 -10.53 -10.90
CA PRO A 87 -10.32 -11.57 -9.96
C PRO A 87 -9.54 -12.86 -10.12
N VAL A 88 -9.07 -13.39 -9.00
CA VAL A 88 -8.37 -14.68 -8.93
C VAL A 88 -9.01 -15.55 -7.84
N THR A 89 -8.96 -16.87 -8.03
CA THR A 89 -9.43 -17.85 -7.05
C THR A 89 -8.26 -18.68 -6.59
N ALA A 90 -8.06 -18.78 -5.28
CA ALA A 90 -7.08 -19.65 -4.65
C ALA A 90 -7.81 -20.57 -3.65
N GLY A 91 -7.84 -21.86 -3.94
CA GLY A 91 -8.67 -22.80 -3.19
C GLY A 91 -10.15 -22.41 -3.25
N ALA A 92 -10.79 -22.26 -2.09
CA ALA A 92 -12.19 -21.84 -1.98
C ALA A 92 -12.39 -20.32 -1.87
N VAL A 93 -11.30 -19.53 -1.88
CA VAL A 93 -11.36 -18.09 -1.68
C VAL A 93 -11.21 -17.35 -3.00
N ARG A 94 -12.12 -16.42 -3.25
CA ARG A 94 -12.06 -15.51 -4.40
C ARG A 94 -11.55 -14.14 -3.95
N PHE A 95 -10.48 -13.69 -4.57
CA PHE A 95 -9.87 -12.37 -4.37
C PHE A 95 -10.24 -11.42 -5.50
N ARG A 96 -10.36 -10.14 -5.20
CA ARG A 96 -10.64 -9.09 -6.20
C ARG A 96 -9.48 -8.92 -7.21
N HIS A 97 -8.27 -9.14 -6.76
CA HIS A 97 -7.02 -9.13 -7.55
C HIS A 97 -5.93 -9.91 -6.79
N PRO A 98 -4.82 -10.29 -7.45
CA PRO A 98 -3.79 -11.16 -6.84
C PRO A 98 -2.84 -10.44 -5.86
N VAL A 99 -3.05 -9.16 -5.55
CA VAL A 99 -2.16 -8.41 -4.66
C VAL A 99 -2.69 -8.50 -3.23
N LEU A 100 -1.94 -9.19 -2.38
CA LEU A 100 -2.22 -9.36 -0.95
C LEU A 100 -1.08 -8.79 -0.11
N LEU A 101 -1.39 -8.41 1.12
CA LEU A 101 -0.37 -8.11 2.10
C LEU A 101 0.30 -9.41 2.55
N ALA A 102 1.63 -9.46 2.47
CA ALA A 102 2.40 -10.60 2.93
C ALA A 102 2.47 -10.67 4.46
N ALA A 103 2.63 -11.89 4.98
CA ALA A 103 2.84 -12.13 6.40
C ALA A 103 4.04 -11.37 6.98
N GLY A 104 3.97 -11.04 8.25
CA GLY A 104 5.06 -10.44 9.02
C GLY A 104 5.01 -8.92 9.16
N LEU A 105 4.20 -8.20 8.38
CA LEU A 105 4.02 -6.77 8.58
C LEU A 105 3.02 -6.48 9.70
N ASP A 106 1.84 -7.07 9.66
CA ASP A 106 0.81 -6.94 10.69
C ASP A 106 0.64 -8.27 11.44
N LYS A 107 1.50 -8.49 12.43
CA LYS A 107 1.55 -9.75 13.17
C LYS A 107 0.36 -9.93 14.10
N SER A 108 -0.16 -8.83 14.64
CA SER A 108 -1.19 -8.82 15.67
C SER A 108 -2.58 -8.50 15.10
N ALA A 109 -2.70 -8.32 13.77
CA ALA A 109 -3.93 -7.86 13.11
C ALA A 109 -4.43 -6.48 13.60
N GLU A 110 -3.53 -5.64 14.11
CA GLU A 110 -3.86 -4.34 14.70
C GLU A 110 -4.41 -3.34 13.68
N ALA A 111 -3.97 -3.46 12.43
CA ALA A 111 -4.36 -2.57 11.33
C ALA A 111 -5.16 -3.29 10.24
N ALA A 112 -5.80 -4.42 10.53
CA ALA A 112 -6.47 -5.27 9.55
C ALA A 112 -7.45 -4.51 8.64
N GLN A 113 -8.20 -3.54 9.19
CA GLN A 113 -9.13 -2.71 8.43
C GLN A 113 -8.44 -1.78 7.42
N MET A 114 -7.21 -1.36 7.71
CA MET A 114 -6.45 -0.44 6.87
C MET A 114 -5.92 -1.10 5.58
N TRP A 115 -5.73 -2.40 5.58
CA TRP A 115 -5.17 -3.09 4.40
C TRP A 115 -6.13 -3.09 3.22
N SER A 116 -7.43 -3.24 3.48
CA SER A 116 -8.45 -3.04 2.44
C SER A 116 -8.46 -1.59 1.94
N ALA A 117 -8.36 -0.61 2.86
CA ALA A 117 -8.27 0.81 2.51
C ALA A 117 -7.00 1.13 1.71
N ALA A 118 -5.88 0.47 2.00
CA ALA A 118 -4.64 0.58 1.23
C ALA A 118 -4.70 -0.09 -0.15
N GLY A 119 -5.78 -0.81 -0.46
CA GLY A 119 -6.02 -1.42 -1.77
C GLY A 119 -5.66 -2.90 -1.87
N PHE A 120 -5.22 -3.55 -0.79
CA PHE A 120 -4.99 -5.00 -0.82
C PHE A 120 -6.32 -5.78 -0.91
N SER A 121 -6.34 -6.87 -1.65
CA SER A 121 -7.52 -7.75 -1.75
C SER A 121 -7.61 -8.79 -0.64
N GLY A 122 -6.57 -8.91 0.16
CA GLY A 122 -6.46 -9.77 1.32
C GLY A 122 -5.18 -9.49 2.07
N ALA A 123 -5.04 -10.05 3.27
CA ALA A 123 -3.85 -9.93 4.09
C ALA A 123 -3.56 -11.27 4.77
N GLU A 124 -2.29 -11.64 4.82
CA GLU A 124 -1.79 -12.73 5.65
C GLU A 124 -1.29 -12.14 6.97
N LEU A 125 -1.97 -12.45 8.06
CA LEU A 125 -1.74 -11.90 9.38
C LEU A 125 -1.09 -12.95 10.30
N GLY A 126 -0.36 -12.51 11.30
CA GLY A 126 0.31 -13.39 12.25
C GLY A 126 1.83 -13.47 11.98
N THR A 127 2.52 -14.42 12.61
CA THR A 127 2.10 -15.69 13.24
C THR A 127 1.32 -15.49 14.55
N PHE A 128 0.33 -16.35 14.82
CA PHE A 128 -0.35 -16.41 16.10
C PHE A 128 0.00 -17.72 16.80
N THR A 129 0.34 -17.64 18.10
CA THR A 129 0.56 -18.80 18.97
C THR A 129 -0.40 -18.75 20.14
N PRO A 130 -0.73 -19.87 20.80
CA PRO A 130 -1.62 -19.85 21.96
C PRO A 130 -1.11 -18.87 23.05
N ARG A 131 0.16 -18.92 23.35
CA ARG A 131 0.78 -18.04 24.35
C ARG A 131 1.67 -17.00 23.66
N PRO A 132 1.87 -15.81 24.29
CA PRO A 132 2.80 -14.81 23.79
C PRO A 132 4.21 -15.34 23.62
N GLN A 133 4.88 -14.94 22.55
CA GLN A 133 6.30 -15.23 22.32
C GLN A 133 7.08 -13.93 22.16
N PRO A 134 8.09 -13.65 23.01
CA PRO A 134 8.89 -12.44 22.91
C PRO A 134 9.81 -12.43 21.67
N GLY A 135 10.12 -13.61 21.14
CA GLY A 135 11.11 -13.77 20.07
C GLY A 135 12.54 -13.57 20.55
N ASN A 136 13.44 -13.30 19.61
CA ASN A 136 14.85 -13.07 19.91
C ASN A 136 15.08 -11.69 20.54
N PRO A 137 16.19 -11.51 21.32
CA PRO A 137 16.58 -10.21 21.86
C PRO A 137 16.85 -9.18 20.76
N SER A 138 16.48 -7.93 21.02
CA SER A 138 16.83 -6.78 20.14
C SER A 138 18.33 -6.42 20.31
N PRO A 139 18.96 -5.86 19.25
CA PRO A 139 18.42 -5.56 17.92
C PRO A 139 18.26 -6.84 17.08
N ARG A 140 17.15 -6.95 16.38
CA ARG A 140 16.79 -8.15 15.62
C ARG A 140 16.28 -7.88 14.21
N MET A 141 16.34 -6.62 13.78
CA MET A 141 15.99 -6.19 12.42
C MET A 141 17.03 -5.19 11.93
N PHE A 142 17.56 -5.41 10.73
CA PHE A 142 18.68 -4.63 10.19
C PHE A 142 18.40 -4.23 8.75
N ARG A 143 18.52 -2.93 8.44
CA ARG A 143 18.39 -2.41 7.09
C ARG A 143 19.72 -2.49 6.35
N LEU A 144 19.67 -2.90 5.10
CA LEU A 144 20.78 -2.85 4.15
C LEU A 144 20.44 -1.83 3.05
N PRO A 145 20.62 -0.51 3.29
CA PRO A 145 20.12 0.53 2.38
C PRO A 145 20.73 0.47 0.98
N LYS A 146 22.01 0.05 0.85
CA LYS A 146 22.69 -0.09 -0.44
C LYS A 146 22.12 -1.20 -1.28
N ASP A 147 21.75 -2.30 -0.64
CA ASP A 147 21.22 -3.51 -1.29
C ASP A 147 19.68 -3.47 -1.38
N LYS A 148 19.05 -2.40 -0.85
CA LYS A 148 17.58 -2.27 -0.73
C LYS A 148 16.95 -3.49 -0.05
N ALA A 149 17.62 -4.02 0.96
CA ALA A 149 17.25 -5.24 1.65
C ALA A 149 17.05 -5.04 3.16
N LEU A 150 16.41 -6.00 3.80
CA LEU A 150 16.19 -6.09 5.22
C LEU A 150 16.58 -7.49 5.70
N ILE A 151 17.39 -7.56 6.74
CA ILE A 151 17.67 -8.82 7.46
C ILE A 151 16.93 -8.78 8.78
N ASN A 152 16.31 -9.88 9.17
CA ASN A 152 15.73 -10.01 10.49
C ASN A 152 16.03 -11.39 11.11
N ARG A 153 15.95 -11.41 12.43
CA ARG A 153 16.00 -12.59 13.28
C ARG A 153 14.94 -12.48 14.37
N MET A 154 13.70 -12.19 13.99
CA MET A 154 12.61 -11.86 14.93
C MET A 154 12.29 -12.98 15.92
N GLY A 155 12.40 -14.26 15.50
CA GLY A 155 12.16 -15.41 16.38
C GLY A 155 10.68 -15.61 16.67
N PHE A 156 9.79 -15.36 15.71
CA PHE A 156 8.34 -15.57 15.79
C PHE A 156 7.66 -14.81 16.94
N ASN A 157 8.15 -13.60 17.24
CA ASN A 157 7.52 -12.74 18.23
C ASN A 157 6.08 -12.43 17.86
N ASN A 158 5.17 -12.63 18.80
CA ASN A 158 3.74 -12.34 18.67
C ASN A 158 3.07 -12.23 20.05
N PRO A 159 1.91 -11.57 20.16
CA PRO A 159 1.22 -11.35 21.44
C PRO A 159 0.48 -12.58 21.97
N GLY A 160 0.38 -13.68 21.19
CA GLY A 160 -0.51 -14.79 21.49
C GLY A 160 -1.97 -14.51 21.11
N VAL A 161 -2.83 -15.48 21.36
CA VAL A 161 -4.30 -15.38 21.12
C VAL A 161 -5.11 -15.48 22.42
N ASP A 162 -4.51 -15.82 23.56
CA ASP A 162 -5.13 -15.92 24.89
C ASP A 162 -5.28 -14.56 25.57
#